data_1dd266cc10ef237130c1a2203f6a7747
#
_entry.id   1dd266cc10ef237130c1a2203f6a7747
#
_cell.length_a   1.000
_cell.length_b   1.000
_cell.length_c   1.000
_cell.angle_alpha   90.00
_cell.angle_beta   90.00
_cell.angle_gamma   90.00
#
_symmetry.space_group_name_H-M   'P 1'
#
loop_
_entity.id
_entity.type
_entity.pdbx_description
1 polymer ?
#
loop_
_entity_poly.entity_id
_entity_poly.type
_entity_poly.pdbx_seq_one_letter_code
_entity_poly.pdbx_strand_id
1 'polypeptide(L)'
;MALEFNTIGVSLKWASETTAGSRPLSGYATIPSIKGTPAIDINPNKIEVTDLSDAYRRYVDGVKDVGDSFDFTANLTAALKTAWNSCVSAATAARNASKATWFEINIPNFDSFFFAGLPTELGVNEMGVDAVIESTLHIVPNQIAGWATKST
;
A
#
# COMPACT_ATOMS: atom_id res chain seq x y z
N MET A 1 -10.83 -27.73 8.77
CA MET A 1 -9.63 -27.53 7.92
C MET A 1 -9.58 -26.08 7.48
N ALA A 2 -8.50 -25.39 7.75
CA ALA A 2 -8.27 -24.05 7.22
C ALA A 2 -7.82 -24.17 5.74
N LEU A 3 -8.29 -23.25 4.91
CA LEU A 3 -7.91 -23.19 3.51
C LEU A 3 -7.00 -21.97 3.30
N GLU A 4 -5.91 -22.18 2.59
CA GLU A 4 -5.02 -21.11 2.19
C GLU A 4 -5.66 -20.27 1.08
N PHE A 5 -5.35 -18.98 1.08
CA PHE A 5 -5.82 -18.07 0.05
C PHE A 5 -4.82 -18.04 -1.11
N ASN A 6 -5.35 -18.00 -2.33
CA ASN A 6 -4.54 -17.77 -3.52
C ASN A 6 -4.63 -16.29 -3.94
N THR A 7 -3.83 -15.92 -4.94
CA THR A 7 -3.76 -14.53 -5.41
C THR A 7 -4.80 -14.16 -6.46
N ILE A 8 -5.69 -15.07 -6.83
CA ILE A 8 -6.73 -14.78 -7.82
C ILE A 8 -7.73 -13.80 -7.25
N GLY A 9 -7.93 -12.69 -7.97
CA GLY A 9 -8.89 -11.65 -7.57
C GLY A 9 -8.36 -10.65 -6.55
N VAL A 10 -7.10 -10.71 -6.16
CA VAL A 10 -6.48 -9.66 -5.35
C VAL A 10 -6.43 -8.38 -6.17
N SER A 11 -6.83 -7.27 -5.58
CA SER A 11 -6.88 -5.98 -6.25
C SER A 11 -6.35 -4.87 -5.36
N LEU A 12 -5.86 -3.82 -6.00
CA LEU A 12 -5.46 -2.56 -5.35
C LEU A 12 -6.52 -1.51 -5.62
N LYS A 13 -7.00 -0.87 -4.57
CA LYS A 13 -7.99 0.18 -4.63
C LYS A 13 -7.50 1.40 -3.87
N TRP A 14 -8.05 2.56 -4.19
CA TRP A 14 -7.69 3.81 -3.52
C TRP A 14 -8.91 4.69 -3.27
N ALA A 15 -8.83 5.53 -2.26
CA ALA A 15 -9.80 6.59 -1.99
C ALA A 15 -9.14 7.71 -1.20
N SER A 16 -9.56 8.95 -1.45
CA SER A 16 -9.14 10.09 -0.65
C SER A 16 -10.07 10.29 0.53
N GLU A 17 -9.54 10.81 1.64
CA GLU A 17 -10.35 11.09 2.81
C GLU A 17 -11.44 12.12 2.50
N THR A 18 -12.65 11.87 2.98
CA THR A 18 -13.74 12.84 2.99
C THR A 18 -13.60 13.75 4.21
N THR A 19 -13.31 13.15 5.36
CA THR A 19 -13.02 13.85 6.62
C THR A 19 -11.56 13.65 6.97
N ALA A 20 -10.83 14.72 7.19
CA ALA A 20 -9.40 14.64 7.54
C ALA A 20 -9.18 13.79 8.79
N GLY A 21 -8.23 12.86 8.70
CA GLY A 21 -7.89 11.95 9.79
C GLY A 21 -8.76 10.71 9.91
N SER A 22 -9.77 10.54 9.05
CA SER A 22 -10.67 9.38 9.06
C SER A 22 -10.52 8.55 7.80
N ARG A 23 -10.15 7.28 7.95
CA ARG A 23 -10.06 6.36 6.81
C ARG A 23 -11.42 6.20 6.15
N PRO A 24 -11.54 6.37 4.82
CA PRO A 24 -12.80 6.13 4.11
C PRO A 24 -13.26 4.67 4.25
N LEU A 25 -14.54 4.47 4.43
CA LEU A 25 -15.16 3.14 4.53
C LEU A 25 -15.78 2.69 3.20
N SER A 26 -15.89 3.59 2.23
CA SER A 26 -16.50 3.32 0.92
C SER A 26 -15.94 4.26 -0.15
N GLY A 27 -16.33 4.03 -1.40
CA GLY A 27 -15.93 4.90 -2.51
C GLY A 27 -14.53 4.61 -3.07
N TYR A 28 -13.99 3.44 -2.81
CA TYR A 28 -12.69 3.03 -3.35
C TYR A 28 -12.78 2.69 -4.84
N ALA A 29 -11.85 3.25 -5.61
CA ALA A 29 -11.71 2.97 -7.04
C ALA A 29 -10.62 1.93 -7.27
N THR A 30 -10.87 0.97 -8.15
CA THR A 30 -9.92 -0.10 -8.47
C THR A 30 -8.87 0.39 -9.45
N ILE A 31 -7.61 0.04 -9.20
CA ILE A 31 -6.51 0.25 -10.14
C ILE A 31 -6.35 -1.04 -10.96
N PRO A 32 -6.58 -0.99 -12.28
CA PRO A 32 -6.54 -2.18 -13.13
C PRO A 32 -5.11 -2.63 -13.43
N SER A 33 -4.98 -3.85 -13.95
CA SER A 33 -3.75 -4.39 -14.54
C SER A 33 -2.60 -4.60 -13.54
N ILE A 34 -2.88 -4.67 -12.25
CA ILE A 34 -1.88 -4.99 -11.24
C ILE A 34 -1.40 -6.43 -11.42
N LYS A 35 -0.10 -6.59 -11.52
CA LYS A 35 0.56 -7.88 -11.72
C LYS A 35 1.16 -8.45 -10.44
N GLY A 36 1.69 -7.58 -9.59
CA GLY A 36 2.32 -7.98 -8.35
C GLY A 36 2.23 -6.91 -7.28
N THR A 37 2.24 -7.36 -6.03
CA THR A 37 2.22 -6.49 -4.85
C THR A 37 3.53 -6.64 -4.08
N PRO A 38 4.00 -5.59 -3.38
CA PRO A 38 5.18 -5.70 -2.54
C PRO A 38 4.88 -6.45 -1.26
N ALA A 39 5.91 -6.98 -0.63
CA ALA A 39 5.82 -7.42 0.76
C ALA A 39 5.72 -6.19 1.66
N ILE A 40 4.75 -6.20 2.56
CA ILE A 40 4.58 -5.15 3.57
C ILE A 40 4.79 -5.82 4.92
N ASP A 41 5.95 -5.58 5.51
CA ASP A 41 6.34 -6.16 6.78
C ASP A 41 6.42 -5.07 7.84
N ILE A 42 5.59 -5.20 8.87
CA ILE A 42 5.54 -4.25 9.99
C ILE A 42 6.48 -4.76 11.07
N ASN A 43 7.71 -4.32 11.00
CA ASN A 43 8.75 -4.76 11.94
C ASN A 43 9.21 -3.59 12.79
N PRO A 44 8.98 -3.61 14.12
CA PRO A 44 9.46 -2.53 14.99
C PRO A 44 10.98 -2.62 15.16
N ASN A 45 11.63 -1.47 15.23
CA ASN A 45 13.02 -1.40 15.62
C ASN A 45 13.16 -1.85 17.09
N LYS A 46 14.16 -2.65 17.38
CA LYS A 46 14.42 -3.12 18.73
C LYS A 46 15.41 -2.19 19.44
N ILE A 47 15.05 -1.77 20.62
CA ILE A 47 15.90 -0.93 21.47
C ILE A 47 16.36 -1.77 22.65
N GLU A 48 17.67 -1.92 22.83
CA GLU A 48 18.23 -2.67 23.94
C GLU A 48 18.10 -1.86 25.25
N VAL A 49 17.55 -2.50 26.27
CA VAL A 49 17.34 -1.89 27.59
C VAL A 49 17.99 -2.74 28.70
N THR A 50 18.93 -3.60 28.32
CA THR A 50 19.64 -4.46 29.26
C THR A 50 20.47 -3.64 30.25
N ASP A 51 20.40 -3.96 31.53
CA ASP A 51 21.24 -3.37 32.55
C ASP A 51 22.14 -4.44 33.23
N LEU A 52 22.98 -4.01 34.17
CA LEU A 52 23.95 -4.91 34.82
C LEU A 52 23.31 -5.96 35.73
N SER A 53 22.03 -5.81 36.07
CA SER A 53 21.30 -6.79 36.88
C SER A 53 20.66 -7.90 36.06
N ASP A 54 20.62 -7.73 34.72
CA ASP A 54 19.97 -8.67 33.82
C ASP A 54 20.84 -9.87 33.49
N ALA A 55 20.30 -11.07 33.62
CA ALA A 55 20.94 -12.31 33.18
C ALA A 55 20.85 -12.52 31.66
N TYR A 56 19.88 -11.87 30.99
CA TYR A 56 19.61 -11.95 29.56
C TYR A 56 19.45 -10.56 28.96
N ARG A 57 19.75 -10.44 27.68
CA ARG A 57 19.49 -9.19 26.95
C ARG A 57 18.00 -8.93 26.83
N ARG A 58 17.60 -7.72 27.13
CA ARG A 58 16.20 -7.27 27.02
C ARG A 58 16.06 -6.19 25.97
N TYR A 59 14.95 -6.24 25.23
CA TYR A 59 14.65 -5.29 24.17
C TYR A 59 13.22 -4.78 24.32
N VAL A 60 13.00 -3.53 23.94
CA VAL A 60 11.66 -2.96 23.78
C VAL A 60 11.46 -2.56 22.33
N ASP A 61 10.21 -2.51 21.91
CA ASP A 61 9.87 -2.12 20.55
C ASP A 61 9.99 -0.59 20.41
N GLY A 62 10.70 -0.16 19.37
CA GLY A 62 10.78 1.24 18.97
C GLY A 62 9.81 1.58 17.85
N VAL A 63 10.20 2.54 17.01
CA VAL A 63 9.42 2.95 15.85
C VAL A 63 9.34 1.81 14.85
N LYS A 64 8.16 1.57 14.31
CA LYS A 64 7.96 0.57 13.24
C LYS A 64 8.45 1.12 11.91
N ASP A 65 9.18 0.30 11.17
CA ASP A 65 9.71 0.63 9.86
C ASP A 65 9.08 -0.32 8.83
N VAL A 66 8.42 0.26 7.84
CA VAL A 66 7.75 -0.49 6.76
C VAL A 66 8.45 -0.29 5.40
N GLY A 67 9.57 0.43 5.39
CA GLY A 67 10.33 0.75 4.18
C GLY A 67 9.97 2.12 3.59
N ASP A 68 10.76 2.51 2.59
CA ASP A 68 10.68 3.84 1.98
C ASP A 68 9.55 3.96 0.95
N SER A 69 9.23 2.86 0.30
CA SER A 69 8.27 2.85 -0.82
C SER A 69 7.64 1.48 -0.95
N PHE A 70 6.36 1.47 -1.29
CA PHE A 70 5.66 0.26 -1.70
C PHE A 70 5.55 0.26 -3.22
N ASP A 71 6.17 -0.74 -3.85
CA ASP A 71 6.30 -0.82 -5.29
C ASP A 71 5.38 -1.91 -5.84
N PHE A 72 4.32 -1.51 -6.52
CA PHE A 72 3.40 -2.43 -7.19
C PHE A 72 3.80 -2.55 -8.65
N THR A 73 3.86 -3.77 -9.15
CA THR A 73 4.13 -4.03 -10.57
C THR A 73 2.82 -4.17 -11.33
N ALA A 74 2.73 -3.52 -12.47
CA ALA A 74 1.54 -3.56 -13.30
C ALA A 74 1.90 -3.65 -14.78
N ASN A 75 1.02 -4.26 -15.59
CA ASN A 75 1.12 -4.18 -17.03
C ASN A 75 0.66 -2.80 -17.48
N LEU A 76 1.46 -2.15 -18.33
CA LEU A 76 1.12 -0.82 -18.81
C LEU A 76 0.00 -0.90 -19.85
N THR A 77 -1.17 -0.37 -19.49
CA THR A 77 -2.34 -0.29 -20.35
C THR A 77 -2.90 1.13 -20.31
N ALA A 78 -3.73 1.49 -21.29
CA ALA A 78 -4.39 2.79 -21.28
C ALA A 78 -5.29 2.97 -20.04
N ALA A 79 -5.97 1.90 -19.62
CA ALA A 79 -6.81 1.92 -18.43
C ALA A 79 -5.98 2.15 -17.16
N LEU A 80 -4.82 1.51 -17.04
CA LEU A 80 -3.92 1.72 -15.90
C LEU A 80 -3.44 3.18 -15.85
N LYS A 81 -3.00 3.71 -16.98
CA LYS A 81 -2.51 5.09 -17.07
C LYS A 81 -3.57 6.08 -16.63
N THR A 82 -4.79 5.93 -17.12
CA THR A 82 -5.91 6.81 -16.76
C THR A 82 -6.24 6.70 -15.28
N ALA A 83 -6.36 5.49 -14.75
CA ALA A 83 -6.69 5.25 -13.34
C ALA A 83 -5.59 5.78 -12.42
N TRP A 84 -4.33 5.55 -12.74
CA TRP A 84 -3.21 6.01 -11.91
C TRP A 84 -3.06 7.53 -11.94
N ASN A 85 -3.21 8.16 -13.10
CA ASN A 85 -3.17 9.62 -13.19
C ASN A 85 -4.31 10.26 -12.37
N SER A 86 -5.50 9.67 -12.38
CA SER A 86 -6.62 10.11 -11.54
C SER A 86 -6.28 9.97 -10.06
N CYS A 87 -5.65 8.87 -9.66
CA CYS A 87 -5.20 8.66 -8.29
C CYS A 87 -4.18 9.72 -7.86
N VAL A 88 -3.16 9.97 -8.67
CA VAL A 88 -2.10 10.95 -8.37
C VAL A 88 -2.69 12.36 -8.25
N SER A 89 -3.57 12.74 -9.17
CA SER A 89 -4.24 14.05 -9.15
C SER A 89 -5.11 14.23 -7.91
N ALA A 90 -5.89 13.21 -7.57
CA ALA A 90 -6.72 13.22 -6.37
C ALA A 90 -5.90 13.27 -5.08
N ALA A 91 -4.78 12.54 -5.04
CA ALA A 91 -3.86 12.55 -3.90
C ALA A 91 -3.23 13.93 -3.70
N THR A 92 -2.84 14.60 -4.78
CA THR A 92 -2.30 15.96 -4.73
C THR A 92 -3.33 16.95 -4.19
N ALA A 93 -4.57 16.87 -4.70
CA ALA A 93 -5.66 17.72 -4.23
C ALA A 93 -5.99 17.45 -2.75
N ALA A 94 -6.03 16.20 -2.33
CA ALA A 94 -6.28 15.82 -0.95
C ALA A 94 -5.18 16.35 -0.02
N ARG A 95 -3.92 16.22 -0.44
CA ARG A 95 -2.78 16.74 0.32
C ARG A 95 -2.86 18.25 0.52
N ASN A 96 -3.25 18.99 -0.51
CA ASN A 96 -3.45 20.43 -0.43
C ASN A 96 -4.60 20.82 0.53
N ALA A 97 -5.55 19.92 0.74
CA ALA A 97 -6.65 20.08 1.70
C ALA A 97 -6.34 19.43 3.07
N SER A 98 -5.10 19.04 3.33
CA SER A 98 -4.65 18.35 4.55
C SER A 98 -5.37 17.02 4.79
N LYS A 99 -5.69 16.31 3.73
CA LYS A 99 -6.32 14.98 3.75
C LYS A 99 -5.36 13.94 3.19
N ALA A 100 -5.47 12.71 3.67
CA ALA A 100 -4.68 11.59 3.19
C ALA A 100 -5.40 10.84 2.06
N THR A 101 -4.62 10.11 1.26
CA THR A 101 -5.15 9.15 0.29
C THR A 101 -4.86 7.75 0.80
N TRP A 102 -5.90 6.93 0.88
CA TRP A 102 -5.83 5.58 1.40
C TRP A 102 -5.85 4.56 0.27
N PHE A 103 -5.10 3.51 0.48
CA PHE A 103 -5.01 2.37 -0.44
C PHE A 103 -5.48 1.11 0.26
N GLU A 104 -6.16 0.25 -0.48
CA GLU A 104 -6.68 -1.01 0.00
C GLU A 104 -6.14 -2.14 -0.87
N ILE A 105 -5.47 -3.11 -0.24
CA ILE A 105 -5.15 -4.38 -0.89
C ILE A 105 -6.29 -5.32 -0.55
N ASN A 106 -7.16 -5.55 -1.50
CA ASN A 106 -8.36 -6.36 -1.33
C ASN A 106 -8.07 -7.82 -1.66
N ILE A 107 -8.25 -8.69 -0.66
CA ILE A 107 -8.06 -10.14 -0.83
C ILE A 107 -9.45 -10.78 -0.81
N PRO A 108 -9.85 -11.53 -1.86
CA PRO A 108 -11.15 -12.18 -1.90
C PRO A 108 -11.38 -13.11 -0.71
N ASN A 109 -12.56 -13.04 -0.13
CA ASN A 109 -12.99 -13.87 1.02
C ASN A 109 -12.13 -13.68 2.29
N PHE A 110 -11.48 -12.54 2.42
CA PHE A 110 -10.65 -12.21 3.56
C PHE A 110 -10.71 -10.70 3.83
N ASP A 111 -10.11 -10.27 4.93
CA ASP A 111 -9.99 -8.84 5.23
C ASP A 111 -9.09 -8.14 4.22
N SER A 112 -9.19 -6.83 4.15
CA SER A 112 -8.32 -6.00 3.34
C SER A 112 -7.24 -5.34 4.18
N PHE A 113 -6.09 -5.11 3.56
CA PHE A 113 -5.00 -4.37 4.18
C PHE A 113 -5.05 -2.92 3.74
N PHE A 114 -5.06 -2.00 4.69
CA PHE A 114 -5.18 -0.56 4.43
C PHE A 114 -3.90 0.18 4.83
N PHE A 115 -3.49 1.07 3.97
CA PHE A 115 -2.41 2.02 4.28
C PHE A 115 -2.66 3.35 3.56
N ALA A 116 -2.15 4.43 4.14
CA ALA A 116 -2.17 5.74 3.53
C ALA A 116 -0.79 6.09 3.00
N GLY A 117 -0.73 6.73 1.86
CA GLY A 117 0.52 7.10 1.26
C GLY A 117 0.37 8.11 0.15
N LEU A 118 1.51 8.51 -0.42
CA LEU A 118 1.58 9.43 -1.55
C LEU A 118 1.98 8.65 -2.80
N PRO A 119 1.10 8.54 -3.80
CA PRO A 119 1.45 7.96 -5.08
C PRO A 119 2.35 8.91 -5.87
N THR A 120 3.28 8.34 -6.62
CA THR A 120 4.16 9.09 -7.52
C THR A 120 3.68 8.96 -8.96
N GLU A 121 4.13 9.85 -9.83
CA GLU A 121 3.79 9.79 -11.25
C GLU A 121 4.25 8.48 -11.88
N LEU A 122 3.48 8.03 -12.87
CA LEU A 122 3.76 6.79 -13.58
C LEU A 122 5.04 6.94 -14.42
N GLY A 123 5.99 6.05 -14.17
CA GLY A 123 7.19 5.92 -14.98
C GLY A 123 7.05 4.81 -16.01
N VAL A 124 8.16 4.46 -16.65
CA VAL A 124 8.25 3.37 -17.62
C VAL A 124 9.42 2.48 -17.24
N ASN A 125 9.18 1.18 -17.12
CA ASN A 125 10.23 0.21 -16.87
C ASN A 125 11.04 -0.07 -18.15
N GLU A 126 12.16 -0.74 -17.98
CA GLU A 126 12.98 -1.19 -19.11
C GLU A 126 12.14 -2.05 -20.06
N MET A 127 12.28 -1.78 -21.36
CA MET A 127 11.59 -2.53 -22.41
C MET A 127 12.60 -3.37 -23.19
N GLY A 128 12.27 -4.65 -23.35
CA GLY A 128 13.08 -5.59 -24.12
C GLY A 128 12.30 -6.14 -25.31
N VAL A 129 13.00 -6.95 -26.12
CA VAL A 129 12.38 -7.68 -27.23
C VAL A 129 11.51 -8.80 -26.65
N ASP A 130 10.34 -9.03 -27.25
CA ASP A 130 9.37 -10.08 -26.86
C ASP A 130 8.93 -10.00 -25.40
N ALA A 131 8.81 -8.79 -24.85
CA ALA A 131 8.38 -8.54 -23.49
C ALA A 131 7.13 -7.68 -23.44
N VAL A 132 6.30 -7.93 -22.44
CA VAL A 132 5.16 -7.06 -22.13
C VAL A 132 5.68 -5.76 -21.49
N ILE A 133 5.10 -4.64 -21.90
CA ILE A 133 5.45 -3.35 -21.30
C ILE A 133 4.87 -3.31 -19.87
N GLU A 134 5.73 -3.13 -18.90
CA GLU A 134 5.35 -3.05 -17.49
C GLU A 134 5.68 -1.68 -16.92
N SER A 135 5.02 -1.35 -15.84
CA SER A 135 5.31 -0.15 -15.06
C SER A 135 5.28 -0.47 -13.58
N THR A 136 6.07 0.27 -12.81
CA THR A 136 6.07 0.15 -11.36
C THR A 136 5.34 1.34 -10.76
N LEU A 137 4.39 1.04 -9.87
CA LEU A 137 3.62 2.04 -9.15
C LEU A 137 4.25 2.25 -7.78
N HIS A 138 4.83 3.43 -7.55
CA HIS A 138 5.47 3.75 -6.29
C HIS A 138 4.52 4.52 -5.39
N ILE A 139 4.37 4.05 -4.16
CA ILE A 139 3.60 4.72 -3.13
C ILE A 139 4.50 4.89 -1.90
N VAL A 140 4.71 6.14 -1.48
CA VAL A 140 5.46 6.42 -0.25
C VAL A 140 4.50 6.31 0.93
N PRO A 141 4.65 5.29 1.79
CA PRO A 141 3.73 5.11 2.92
C PRO A 141 3.95 6.18 3.98
N ASN A 142 2.86 6.66 4.57
CA ASN A 142 2.94 7.56 5.71
C ASN A 142 2.12 7.09 6.91
N GLN A 143 1.18 6.18 6.71
CA GLN A 143 0.39 5.61 7.80
C GLN A 143 -0.08 4.19 7.43
N ILE A 144 -0.02 3.27 8.38
CA ILE A 144 -0.48 1.89 8.20
C ILE A 144 -1.65 1.65 9.15
N ALA A 145 -2.81 1.35 8.61
CA ALA A 145 -3.96 0.93 9.40
C ALA A 145 -3.95 -0.58 9.66
N GLY A 146 -3.33 -1.36 8.76
CA GLY A 146 -3.29 -2.81 8.86
C GLY A 146 -4.55 -3.49 8.35
N TRP A 147 -4.83 -4.66 8.88
CA TRP A 147 -5.97 -5.46 8.48
C TRP A 147 -7.27 -4.89 9.04
N ALA A 148 -8.26 -4.78 8.19
CA ALA A 148 -9.60 -4.32 8.57
C ALA A 148 -10.66 -4.90 7.62
N THR A 149 -11.93 -4.76 8.00
CA THR A 149 -13.05 -5.16 7.15
C THR A 149 -13.01 -4.43 5.82
N LYS A 150 -13.34 -5.13 4.74
CA LYS A 150 -13.35 -4.58 3.39
C LYS A 150 -14.20 -3.31 3.27
N SER A 151 -13.79 -2.42 2.36
CA SER A 151 -14.61 -1.28 1.96
C SER A 151 -15.90 -1.74 1.28
N THR A 152 -16.90 -0.94 1.38
CA THR A 152 -18.21 -1.17 0.73
C THR A 152 -18.32 -0.45 -0.60
#